data_a70589a3d31f6e96883d7e20dd2f7831
#
_entry.id   a70589a3d31f6e96883d7e20dd2f7831
#
_cell.length_a   1.000
_cell.length_b   1.000
_cell.length_c   1.000
_cell.angle_alpha   90.00
_cell.angle_beta   90.00
_cell.angle_gamma   90.00
#
_symmetry.space_group_name_H-M   'P 1'
#
loop_
_entity.id
_entity.type
_entity.pdbx_description
1 polymer ?
#
loop_
_entity_poly.entity_id
_entity_poly.type
_entity_poly.pdbx_seq_one_letter_code
_entity_poly.pdbx_strand_id
1 'polypeptide(L)'
;MRKQVDQYVRNCHSCQRSRTTRHATFGVLRPLSVPEKPLEDISMDFVVGLPECEGFDAVWVVVDRLSKMRHFVPCHTTIDAVGLAKLFLREVVRLHGLPQSIVSDRGPQFASTFWGQICSRLGIDRRMSTAFHPQTDGQTERMNAGMEQYLRIFVNHQQDDWVEWLPLAEFAANNGLSESTKCTPFFAVQGVDPRMSFAGEPTQERDQRRWEADQVQAAMEQIHEHLRVQMKWSQGVQEEGANRGRIPGPNIQVGSKVWLDARHVRTTRPTRKLDWKRMGPFRVQKQVSPYAYELDLPASIRIHRVQPVSHLDPVVEDPLEGQVVLPPPSVEVDGEEEYQVSSVEDSRVDRSQLQYLI
;
A
#
# COMPACT_ATOMS: atom_id res chain seq x y z
N MET A 1 45.67 0.71 -2.38
CA MET A 1 45.03 -0.40 -3.11
C MET A 1 43.59 -0.65 -2.70
N ARG A 2 43.21 -1.06 -1.46
CA ARG A 2 41.80 -1.36 -1.11
C ARG A 2 40.85 -0.15 -1.33
N LYS A 3 41.22 1.05 -0.92
CA LYS A 3 40.43 2.29 -1.14
C LYS A 3 40.24 2.59 -2.63
N GLN A 4 41.30 2.43 -3.44
CA GLN A 4 41.24 2.67 -4.89
C GLN A 4 40.35 1.63 -5.60
N VAL A 5 40.43 0.36 -5.20
CA VAL A 5 39.53 -0.69 -5.73
C VAL A 5 38.07 -0.38 -5.36
N ASP A 6 37.79 0.02 -4.13
CA ASP A 6 36.43 0.39 -3.70
C ASP A 6 35.90 1.59 -4.48
N GLN A 7 36.72 2.64 -4.68
CA GLN A 7 36.39 3.80 -5.48
C GLN A 7 36.14 3.44 -6.94
N TYR A 8 36.99 2.60 -7.54
CA TYR A 8 36.79 2.10 -8.91
C TYR A 8 35.45 1.36 -9.05
N VAL A 9 35.16 0.43 -8.14
CA VAL A 9 33.91 -0.37 -8.16
C VAL A 9 32.68 0.51 -7.95
N ARG A 10 32.77 1.55 -7.11
CA ARG A 10 31.63 2.50 -6.89
C ARG A 10 31.28 3.29 -8.15
N ASN A 11 32.25 3.59 -8.99
CA ASN A 11 32.07 4.33 -10.24
C ASN A 11 31.87 3.45 -11.46
N CYS A 12 31.92 2.13 -11.33
CA CYS A 12 31.69 1.19 -12.43
C CYS A 12 30.20 0.85 -12.54
N HIS A 13 29.55 1.24 -13.64
CA HIS A 13 28.11 1.02 -13.86
C HIS A 13 27.72 -0.47 -13.82
N SER A 14 28.49 -1.34 -14.46
CA SER A 14 28.23 -2.79 -14.45
C SER A 14 28.29 -3.37 -13.04
N CYS A 15 29.29 -2.95 -12.23
CA CYS A 15 29.40 -3.37 -10.84
C CYS A 15 28.23 -2.85 -9.99
N GLN A 16 27.80 -1.62 -10.20
CA GLN A 16 26.69 -1.04 -9.45
C GLN A 16 25.35 -1.68 -9.83
N ARG A 17 25.11 -1.99 -11.09
CA ARG A 17 23.89 -2.68 -11.54
C ARG A 17 23.78 -4.11 -11.04
N SER A 18 24.87 -4.84 -10.89
CA SER A 18 24.88 -6.23 -10.43
C SER A 18 24.85 -6.38 -8.90
N ARG A 19 25.18 -5.32 -8.15
CA ARG A 19 25.34 -5.36 -6.70
C ARG A 19 23.98 -5.27 -5.99
N THR A 20 23.75 -6.16 -5.03
CA THR A 20 22.64 -6.03 -4.08
C THR A 20 22.91 -4.92 -3.08
N THR A 21 21.88 -4.17 -2.71
CA THR A 21 21.90 -3.20 -1.63
C THR A 21 22.27 -3.87 -0.29
N ARG A 22 23.29 -3.36 0.40
CA ARG A 22 23.75 -3.91 1.69
C ARG A 22 23.51 -2.98 2.89
N HIS A 23 23.07 -1.75 2.66
CA HIS A 23 22.68 -0.86 3.74
C HIS A 23 21.26 -1.17 4.22
N ALA A 24 20.90 -0.68 5.40
CA ALA A 24 19.54 -0.71 5.91
C ALA A 24 18.59 0.06 4.97
N THR A 25 17.32 -0.29 4.97
CA THR A 25 16.31 0.36 4.13
C THR A 25 16.23 1.86 4.45
N PHE A 26 16.33 2.70 3.43
CA PHE A 26 16.17 4.13 3.58
C PHE A 26 14.71 4.52 3.84
N GLY A 27 14.53 5.58 4.61
CA GLY A 27 13.24 6.16 4.95
C GLY A 27 12.62 5.52 6.19
N VAL A 28 12.37 6.35 7.20
CA VAL A 28 11.65 5.94 8.42
C VAL A 28 10.16 5.83 8.14
N LEU A 29 9.49 4.93 8.88
CA LEU A 29 8.03 4.82 8.87
C LEU A 29 7.41 6.10 9.45
N ARG A 30 6.40 6.63 8.77
CA ARG A 30 5.50 7.65 9.30
C ARG A 30 4.09 7.11 9.30
N PRO A 31 3.51 6.84 10.48
CA PRO A 31 2.14 6.36 10.57
C PRO A 31 1.16 7.43 10.05
N LEU A 32 0.03 6.97 9.54
CA LEU A 32 -1.08 7.86 9.21
C LEU A 32 -1.68 8.44 10.49
N SER A 33 -2.31 9.63 10.38
CA SER A 33 -3.05 10.22 11.49
C SER A 33 -4.08 9.24 12.07
N VAL A 34 -4.23 9.25 13.38
CA VAL A 34 -5.32 8.52 14.05
C VAL A 34 -6.61 9.29 13.83
N PRO A 35 -7.69 8.64 13.34
CA PRO A 35 -8.99 9.27 13.18
C PRO A 35 -9.57 9.77 14.51
N GLU A 36 -10.44 10.77 14.45
CA GLU A 36 -11.06 11.31 15.66
C GLU A 36 -12.30 10.52 16.07
N LYS A 37 -13.05 10.02 15.10
CA LYS A 37 -14.29 9.26 15.31
C LYS A 37 -14.30 7.96 14.52
N PRO A 38 -15.07 6.95 14.96
CA PRO A 38 -15.30 5.75 14.17
C PRO A 38 -15.92 6.08 12.81
N LEU A 39 -15.49 5.31 11.78
CA LEU A 39 -16.00 5.37 10.42
C LEU A 39 -15.77 6.69 9.65
N GLU A 40 -14.98 7.61 10.23
CA GLU A 40 -14.50 8.80 9.52
C GLU A 40 -13.45 8.45 8.47
N ASP A 41 -12.50 7.61 8.85
CA ASP A 41 -11.39 7.17 7.97
C ASP A 41 -11.48 5.66 7.80
N ILE A 42 -11.76 5.21 6.59
CA ILE A 42 -11.82 3.79 6.26
C ILE A 42 -10.67 3.35 5.36
N SER A 43 -10.32 2.09 5.41
CA SER A 43 -9.47 1.43 4.42
C SER A 43 -10.26 0.39 3.65
N MET A 44 -9.92 0.21 2.37
CA MET A 44 -10.60 -0.74 1.48
C MET A 44 -9.56 -1.54 0.72
N ASP A 45 -9.84 -2.84 0.57
CA ASP A 45 -8.99 -3.79 -0.14
C ASP A 45 -9.82 -4.90 -0.78
N PHE A 46 -9.23 -5.66 -1.72
CA PHE A 46 -9.84 -6.83 -2.33
C PHE A 46 -9.03 -8.08 -2.03
N VAL A 47 -9.69 -9.08 -1.47
CA VAL A 47 -9.15 -10.44 -1.38
C VAL A 47 -9.60 -11.19 -2.62
N VAL A 48 -8.65 -11.52 -3.48
CA VAL A 48 -8.87 -12.18 -4.77
C VAL A 48 -8.27 -13.57 -4.79
N GLY A 49 -8.66 -14.37 -5.79
CA GLY A 49 -8.14 -15.74 -5.95
C GLY A 49 -8.88 -16.77 -5.12
N LEU A 50 -10.08 -16.44 -4.67
CA LEU A 50 -11.02 -17.40 -4.07
C LEU A 50 -11.69 -18.22 -5.19
N PRO A 51 -12.06 -19.48 -4.93
CA PRO A 51 -12.85 -20.27 -5.87
C PRO A 51 -14.24 -19.65 -6.04
N GLU A 52 -14.86 -19.89 -7.19
CA GLU A 52 -16.21 -19.41 -7.45
C GLU A 52 -17.21 -20.05 -6.48
N CYS A 53 -18.00 -19.22 -5.80
CA CYS A 53 -19.05 -19.60 -4.87
C CYS A 53 -20.25 -18.68 -5.05
N GLU A 54 -21.43 -19.21 -5.32
CA GLU A 54 -22.66 -18.43 -5.56
C GLU A 54 -22.50 -17.33 -6.63
N GLY A 55 -21.59 -17.52 -7.60
CA GLY A 55 -21.26 -16.54 -8.61
C GLY A 55 -20.24 -15.48 -8.18
N PHE A 56 -19.65 -15.55 -6.99
CA PHE A 56 -18.60 -14.65 -6.51
C PHE A 56 -17.24 -15.33 -6.45
N ASP A 57 -16.16 -14.59 -6.69
CA ASP A 57 -14.76 -15.07 -6.71
C ASP A 57 -13.80 -14.16 -5.94
N ALA A 58 -14.33 -13.16 -5.23
CA ALA A 58 -13.56 -12.20 -4.45
C ALA A 58 -14.36 -11.67 -3.26
N VAL A 59 -13.65 -11.11 -2.27
CA VAL A 59 -14.25 -10.38 -1.14
C VAL A 59 -13.73 -8.97 -1.14
N TRP A 60 -14.63 -7.99 -1.14
CA TRP A 60 -14.30 -6.61 -0.85
C TRP A 60 -14.31 -6.38 0.66
N VAL A 61 -13.17 -5.97 1.20
CA VAL A 61 -12.96 -5.75 2.63
C VAL A 61 -12.95 -4.25 2.91
N VAL A 62 -13.75 -3.82 3.86
CA VAL A 62 -13.77 -2.44 4.37
C VAL A 62 -13.43 -2.47 5.84
N VAL A 63 -12.53 -1.61 6.28
CA VAL A 63 -12.09 -1.55 7.69
C VAL A 63 -12.12 -0.11 8.17
N ASP A 64 -12.78 0.13 9.29
CA ASP A 64 -12.65 1.39 10.02
C ASP A 64 -11.26 1.49 10.66
N ARG A 65 -10.58 2.60 10.42
CA ARG A 65 -9.21 2.78 10.89
C ARG A 65 -9.10 3.05 12.39
N LEU A 66 -10.15 3.54 13.03
CA LEU A 66 -10.17 3.78 14.49
C LEU A 66 -10.62 2.53 15.24
N SER A 67 -11.88 2.12 15.09
CA SER A 67 -12.49 1.02 15.85
C SER A 67 -12.02 -0.36 15.40
N LYS A 68 -11.49 -0.48 14.19
CA LYS A 68 -11.17 -1.75 13.51
C LYS A 68 -12.41 -2.56 13.10
N MET A 69 -13.59 -1.94 13.07
CA MET A 69 -14.78 -2.55 12.52
C MET A 69 -14.60 -2.91 11.05
N ARG A 70 -15.10 -4.06 10.65
CA ARG A 70 -14.89 -4.64 9.32
C ARG A 70 -16.20 -5.01 8.67
N HIS A 71 -16.20 -4.91 7.33
CA HIS A 71 -17.23 -5.49 6.48
C HIS A 71 -16.57 -6.40 5.44
N PHE A 72 -17.12 -7.59 5.25
CA PHE A 72 -16.69 -8.58 4.27
C PHE A 72 -17.81 -8.77 3.24
N VAL A 73 -17.62 -8.21 2.07
CA VAL A 73 -18.66 -8.17 1.03
C VAL A 73 -18.25 -9.05 -0.15
N PRO A 74 -19.01 -10.13 -0.46
CA PRO A 74 -18.72 -10.95 -1.63
C PRO A 74 -18.91 -10.13 -2.91
N CYS A 75 -17.99 -10.28 -3.85
CA CYS A 75 -18.01 -9.58 -5.11
C CYS A 75 -17.28 -10.37 -6.21
N HIS A 76 -17.21 -9.78 -7.41
CA HIS A 76 -16.45 -10.36 -8.52
C HIS A 76 -15.09 -9.70 -8.65
N THR A 77 -14.06 -10.49 -8.97
CA THR A 77 -12.71 -9.96 -9.33
C THR A 77 -12.78 -8.94 -10.47
N THR A 78 -13.75 -9.12 -11.38
CA THR A 78 -13.99 -8.26 -12.53
C THR A 78 -14.87 -7.04 -12.23
N ILE A 79 -15.20 -6.77 -10.95
CA ILE A 79 -16.03 -5.61 -10.58
C ILE A 79 -15.41 -4.33 -11.12
N ASP A 80 -16.22 -3.52 -11.79
CA ASP A 80 -15.81 -2.20 -12.26
C ASP A 80 -16.04 -1.10 -11.22
N ALA A 81 -15.62 0.11 -11.52
CA ALA A 81 -15.78 1.23 -10.59
C ALA A 81 -17.26 1.61 -10.35
N VAL A 82 -18.17 1.32 -11.28
CA VAL A 82 -19.60 1.56 -11.11
C VAL A 82 -20.19 0.53 -10.14
N GLY A 83 -19.82 -0.74 -10.31
CA GLY A 83 -20.19 -1.81 -9.38
C GLY A 83 -19.67 -1.55 -7.97
N LEU A 84 -18.41 -1.14 -7.85
CA LEU A 84 -17.82 -0.75 -6.56
C LEU A 84 -18.59 0.42 -5.90
N ALA A 85 -18.98 1.43 -6.67
CA ALA A 85 -19.76 2.56 -6.13
C ALA A 85 -21.12 2.11 -5.59
N LYS A 86 -21.78 1.17 -6.27
CA LYS A 86 -23.05 0.59 -5.78
C LYS A 86 -22.86 -0.20 -4.49
N LEU A 87 -21.81 -1.03 -4.41
CA LEU A 87 -21.47 -1.75 -3.18
C LEU A 87 -21.16 -0.76 -2.03
N PHE A 88 -20.36 0.26 -2.30
CA PHE A 88 -20.01 1.29 -1.32
C PHE A 88 -21.26 2.00 -0.76
N LEU A 89 -22.20 2.39 -1.62
CA LEU A 89 -23.45 3.01 -1.16
C LEU A 89 -24.29 2.04 -0.33
N ARG A 90 -24.36 0.76 -0.74
CA ARG A 90 -25.19 -0.24 -0.09
C ARG A 90 -24.63 -0.71 1.25
N GLU A 91 -23.32 -0.97 1.31
CA GLU A 91 -22.70 -1.65 2.46
C GLU A 91 -22.00 -0.67 3.43
N VAL A 92 -21.63 0.51 2.97
CA VAL A 92 -20.96 1.50 3.83
C VAL A 92 -21.84 2.70 4.09
N VAL A 93 -22.23 3.44 3.04
CA VAL A 93 -22.94 4.71 3.22
C VAL A 93 -24.30 4.50 3.86
N ARG A 94 -25.03 3.46 3.47
CA ARG A 94 -26.35 3.13 4.07
C ARG A 94 -26.24 2.84 5.57
N LEU A 95 -25.16 2.25 6.02
CA LEU A 95 -24.98 1.81 7.41
C LEU A 95 -24.34 2.89 8.29
N HIS A 96 -23.41 3.67 7.74
CA HIS A 96 -22.48 4.49 8.51
C HIS A 96 -22.39 5.93 8.04
N GLY A 97 -23.00 6.28 6.91
CA GLY A 97 -22.83 7.59 6.30
C GLY A 97 -21.56 7.69 5.45
N LEU A 98 -21.19 8.92 5.08
CA LEU A 98 -20.03 9.18 4.24
C LEU A 98 -18.77 9.31 5.10
N PRO A 99 -17.68 8.56 4.79
CA PRO A 99 -16.40 8.75 5.44
C PRO A 99 -15.74 10.07 4.98
N GLN A 100 -14.86 10.62 5.80
CA GLN A 100 -14.05 11.79 5.42
C GLN A 100 -12.88 11.38 4.52
N SER A 101 -12.26 10.21 4.79
CA SER A 101 -11.18 9.72 3.94
C SER A 101 -11.26 8.22 3.69
N ILE A 102 -10.74 7.83 2.52
CA ILE A 102 -10.61 6.43 2.09
C ILE A 102 -9.16 6.15 1.74
N VAL A 103 -8.59 5.14 2.40
CA VAL A 103 -7.27 4.57 2.08
C VAL A 103 -7.48 3.30 1.27
N SER A 104 -6.84 3.17 0.12
CA SER A 104 -6.89 1.96 -0.71
C SER A 104 -5.55 1.73 -1.41
N ASP A 105 -5.37 0.54 -1.94
CA ASP A 105 -4.31 0.25 -2.89
C ASP A 105 -4.55 0.98 -4.24
N ARG A 106 -3.69 0.71 -5.22
CA ARG A 106 -3.81 1.23 -6.59
C ARG A 106 -4.49 0.25 -7.54
N GLY A 107 -5.34 -0.61 -7.03
CA GLY A 107 -6.16 -1.48 -7.86
C GLY A 107 -6.90 -0.68 -8.95
N PRO A 108 -7.12 -1.24 -10.14
CA PRO A 108 -7.72 -0.52 -11.27
C PRO A 108 -9.08 0.10 -10.93
N GLN A 109 -9.86 -0.52 -10.06
CA GLN A 109 -11.16 -0.02 -9.60
C GLN A 109 -10.99 1.29 -8.81
N PHE A 110 -10.06 1.30 -7.84
CA PHE A 110 -9.77 2.46 -7.00
C PHE A 110 -9.01 3.57 -7.74
N ALA A 111 -8.14 3.21 -8.69
CA ALA A 111 -7.38 4.16 -9.49
C ALA A 111 -8.19 4.82 -10.60
N SER A 112 -9.41 4.33 -10.89
CA SER A 112 -10.25 4.82 -11.98
C SER A 112 -10.63 6.29 -11.82
N THR A 113 -10.75 7.00 -12.95
CA THR A 113 -11.21 8.39 -12.98
C THR A 113 -12.63 8.51 -12.43
N PHE A 114 -13.49 7.53 -12.73
CA PHE A 114 -14.89 7.50 -12.27
C PHE A 114 -14.96 7.47 -10.75
N TRP A 115 -14.21 6.55 -10.09
CA TRP A 115 -14.15 6.47 -8.64
C TRP A 115 -13.61 7.76 -8.01
N GLY A 116 -12.56 8.33 -8.60
CA GLY A 116 -11.99 9.60 -8.18
C GLY A 116 -13.00 10.76 -8.24
N GLN A 117 -13.83 10.83 -9.28
CA GLN A 117 -14.87 11.85 -9.43
C GLN A 117 -15.99 11.65 -8.39
N ILE A 118 -16.39 10.41 -8.08
CA ILE A 118 -17.38 10.14 -7.02
C ILE A 118 -16.85 10.62 -5.68
N CYS A 119 -15.65 10.20 -5.28
CA CYS A 119 -15.06 10.64 -4.01
C CYS A 119 -14.97 12.17 -3.91
N SER A 120 -14.52 12.83 -4.98
CA SER A 120 -14.42 14.29 -5.04
C SER A 120 -15.78 14.98 -4.88
N ARG A 121 -16.83 14.47 -5.56
CA ARG A 121 -18.21 15.03 -5.46
C ARG A 121 -18.84 14.81 -4.08
N LEU A 122 -18.47 13.72 -3.42
CA LEU A 122 -18.95 13.41 -2.06
C LEU A 122 -18.09 14.05 -0.97
N GLY A 123 -17.05 14.81 -1.33
CA GLY A 123 -16.12 15.44 -0.38
C GLY A 123 -15.21 14.48 0.36
N ILE A 124 -14.97 13.29 -0.20
CA ILE A 124 -14.15 12.24 0.39
C ILE A 124 -12.69 12.40 -0.05
N ASP A 125 -11.76 12.52 0.91
CA ASP A 125 -10.32 12.54 0.67
C ASP A 125 -9.81 11.13 0.32
N ARG A 126 -9.38 10.94 -0.93
CA ARG A 126 -8.88 9.67 -1.40
C ARG A 126 -7.37 9.57 -1.23
N ARG A 127 -6.92 8.70 -0.33
CA ARG A 127 -5.51 8.44 -0.03
C ARG A 127 -5.11 7.09 -0.61
N MET A 128 -4.51 7.10 -1.79
CA MET A 128 -4.00 5.87 -2.38
C MET A 128 -2.63 5.53 -1.77
N SER A 129 -2.47 4.29 -1.29
CA SER A 129 -1.17 3.79 -0.86
C SER A 129 -0.18 3.88 -2.02
N THR A 130 1.05 4.28 -1.73
CA THR A 130 2.10 4.19 -2.74
C THR A 130 2.50 2.73 -2.88
N ALA A 131 2.81 2.28 -4.10
CA ALA A 131 3.15 0.88 -4.43
C ALA A 131 4.25 0.25 -3.55
N PHE A 132 4.83 0.99 -2.62
CA PHE A 132 6.00 0.63 -1.84
C PHE A 132 5.94 1.11 -0.39
N HIS A 133 4.75 1.48 0.10
CA HIS A 133 4.48 1.66 1.52
C HIS A 133 3.46 0.61 1.99
N PRO A 134 3.85 -0.68 2.07
CA PRO A 134 2.97 -1.75 2.56
C PRO A 134 2.49 -1.51 3.99
N GLN A 135 3.10 -0.55 4.68
CA GLN A 135 2.78 -0.22 6.06
C GLN A 135 1.47 0.57 6.22
N THR A 136 1.02 1.24 5.15
CA THR A 136 -0.31 1.86 5.12
C THR A 136 -1.39 0.78 5.01
N ASP A 137 -1.03 -0.35 4.40
CA ASP A 137 -1.91 -1.48 4.11
C ASP A 137 -1.69 -2.69 5.03
N GLY A 138 -0.57 -2.74 5.74
CA GLY A 138 -0.20 -3.85 6.63
C GLY A 138 -1.20 -4.12 7.78
N GLN A 139 -2.11 -3.18 8.05
CA GLN A 139 -3.23 -3.42 8.96
C GLN A 139 -4.32 -4.21 8.24
N THR A 140 -4.66 -3.82 7.00
CA THR A 140 -5.67 -4.49 6.17
C THR A 140 -5.19 -5.89 5.80
N GLU A 141 -3.91 -6.08 5.44
CA GLU A 141 -3.32 -7.40 5.18
C GLU A 141 -3.45 -8.36 6.37
N ARG A 142 -3.18 -7.91 7.59
CA ARG A 142 -3.37 -8.74 8.81
C ARG A 142 -4.83 -9.09 9.05
N MET A 143 -5.73 -8.17 8.72
CA MET A 143 -7.17 -8.38 8.87
C MET A 143 -7.69 -9.36 7.83
N ASN A 144 -7.19 -9.28 6.59
CA ASN A 144 -7.47 -10.25 5.54
C ASN A 144 -6.99 -11.65 5.94
N ALA A 145 -5.77 -11.76 6.50
CA ALA A 145 -5.25 -13.03 7.03
C ALA A 145 -6.14 -13.62 8.13
N GLY A 146 -6.74 -12.80 8.99
CA GLY A 146 -7.70 -13.24 10.01
C GLY A 146 -8.99 -13.79 9.41
N MET A 147 -9.56 -13.14 8.40
CA MET A 147 -10.71 -13.62 7.65
C MET A 147 -10.39 -14.94 6.94
N GLU A 148 -9.28 -15.01 6.23
CA GLU A 148 -8.85 -16.24 5.56
C GLU A 148 -8.63 -17.40 6.54
N GLN A 149 -8.07 -17.10 7.72
CA GLN A 149 -7.89 -18.11 8.76
C GLN A 149 -9.25 -18.66 9.25
N TYR A 150 -10.24 -17.77 9.45
CA TYR A 150 -11.58 -18.19 9.82
C TYR A 150 -12.21 -19.06 8.72
N LEU A 151 -12.21 -18.59 7.48
CA LEU A 151 -12.76 -19.34 6.35
C LEU A 151 -12.09 -20.72 6.21
N ARG A 152 -10.76 -20.79 6.34
CA ARG A 152 -10.00 -22.03 6.24
C ARG A 152 -10.43 -23.11 7.25
N ILE A 153 -11.00 -22.71 8.39
CA ILE A 153 -11.47 -23.64 9.42
C ILE A 153 -12.85 -24.20 9.08
N PHE A 154 -13.72 -23.38 8.46
CA PHE A 154 -15.15 -23.70 8.33
C PHE A 154 -15.57 -24.10 6.92
N VAL A 155 -14.85 -23.67 5.88
CA VAL A 155 -15.17 -24.03 4.50
C VAL A 155 -15.02 -25.56 4.27
N ASN A 156 -15.85 -26.08 3.39
CA ASN A 156 -15.80 -27.47 2.96
C ASN A 156 -14.52 -27.78 2.14
N HIS A 157 -14.31 -29.05 1.81
CA HIS A 157 -13.12 -29.49 1.06
C HIS A 157 -13.08 -28.90 -0.37
N GLN A 158 -14.23 -28.70 -1.01
CA GLN A 158 -14.35 -28.09 -2.35
C GLN A 158 -14.14 -26.58 -2.34
N GLN A 159 -14.28 -25.95 -1.16
CA GLN A 159 -14.16 -24.49 -0.94
C GLN A 159 -15.19 -23.66 -1.74
N ASP A 160 -16.38 -24.24 -1.97
CA ASP A 160 -17.47 -23.63 -2.75
C ASP A 160 -18.63 -23.11 -1.88
N ASP A 161 -18.42 -22.99 -0.56
CA ASP A 161 -19.39 -22.52 0.43
C ASP A 161 -18.90 -21.31 1.24
N TRP A 162 -17.79 -20.68 0.85
CA TRP A 162 -17.19 -19.62 1.63
C TRP A 162 -18.07 -18.38 1.78
N VAL A 163 -18.98 -18.10 0.83
CA VAL A 163 -19.90 -16.97 0.89
C VAL A 163 -20.87 -17.11 2.08
N GLU A 164 -21.33 -18.32 2.37
CA GLU A 164 -22.22 -18.59 3.51
C GLU A 164 -21.55 -18.32 4.87
N TRP A 165 -20.20 -18.47 4.93
CA TRP A 165 -19.43 -18.25 6.15
C TRP A 165 -19.02 -16.80 6.37
N LEU A 166 -19.08 -15.92 5.36
CA LEU A 166 -18.65 -14.51 5.48
C LEU A 166 -19.39 -13.74 6.59
N PRO A 167 -20.72 -13.83 6.76
CA PRO A 167 -21.41 -13.10 7.82
C PRO A 167 -20.95 -13.51 9.22
N LEU A 168 -20.65 -14.80 9.41
CA LEU A 168 -20.14 -15.30 10.70
C LEU A 168 -18.68 -14.93 10.90
N ALA A 169 -17.87 -14.92 9.85
CA ALA A 169 -16.51 -14.43 9.88
C ALA A 169 -16.43 -12.92 10.24
N GLU A 170 -17.32 -12.11 9.63
CA GLU A 170 -17.45 -10.69 9.95
C GLU A 170 -17.86 -10.47 11.40
N PHE A 171 -18.88 -11.20 11.86
CA PHE A 171 -19.33 -11.14 13.25
C PHE A 171 -18.21 -11.52 14.22
N ALA A 172 -17.54 -12.65 14.00
CA ALA A 172 -16.44 -13.11 14.84
C ALA A 172 -15.28 -12.10 14.87
N ALA A 173 -14.94 -11.51 13.72
CA ALA A 173 -13.90 -10.50 13.60
C ALA A 173 -14.25 -9.21 14.35
N ASN A 174 -15.53 -8.80 14.35
CA ASN A 174 -16.00 -7.59 15.02
C ASN A 174 -16.29 -7.80 16.52
N ASN A 175 -16.43 -9.06 16.95
CA ASN A 175 -16.62 -9.41 18.35
C ASN A 175 -15.31 -9.86 19.06
N GLY A 176 -14.22 -9.98 18.32
CA GLY A 176 -12.89 -10.28 18.87
C GLY A 176 -12.20 -9.04 19.41
N LEU A 177 -11.39 -9.20 20.46
CA LEU A 177 -10.57 -8.13 21.01
C LEU A 177 -9.51 -7.71 19.97
N SER A 178 -9.49 -6.44 19.64
CA SER A 178 -8.43 -5.87 18.80
C SER A 178 -7.19 -5.57 19.63
N GLU A 179 -6.02 -6.04 19.20
CA GLU A 179 -4.75 -5.78 19.89
C GLU A 179 -4.41 -4.29 19.96
N SER A 180 -4.81 -3.52 18.95
CA SER A 180 -4.49 -2.10 18.87
C SER A 180 -5.41 -1.21 19.69
N THR A 181 -6.68 -1.61 19.86
CA THR A 181 -7.69 -0.79 20.57
C THR A 181 -8.01 -1.34 21.96
N LYS A 182 -7.61 -2.61 22.24
CA LYS A 182 -7.89 -3.32 23.50
C LYS A 182 -9.38 -3.48 23.83
N CYS A 183 -10.24 -3.32 22.82
CA CYS A 183 -11.66 -3.58 22.91
C CYS A 183 -12.17 -4.24 21.61
N THR A 184 -13.41 -4.68 21.62
CA THR A 184 -14.05 -5.22 20.41
C THR A 184 -14.46 -4.08 19.47
N PRO A 185 -14.44 -4.27 18.16
CA PRO A 185 -14.98 -3.30 17.22
C PRO A 185 -16.45 -2.94 17.48
N PHE A 186 -17.28 -3.90 17.88
CA PHE A 186 -18.66 -3.63 18.25
C PHE A 186 -18.76 -2.67 19.43
N PHE A 187 -18.02 -2.92 20.50
CA PHE A 187 -17.99 -2.02 21.67
C PHE A 187 -17.49 -0.61 21.27
N ALA A 188 -16.45 -0.57 20.46
CA ALA A 188 -15.86 0.70 19.98
C ALA A 188 -16.84 1.58 19.21
N VAL A 189 -17.76 0.98 18.44
CA VAL A 189 -18.73 1.71 17.60
C VAL A 189 -20.09 1.88 18.28
N GLN A 190 -20.56 0.83 18.97
CA GLN A 190 -21.93 0.79 19.53
C GLN A 190 -21.98 1.02 21.06
N GLY A 191 -20.82 0.97 21.73
CA GLY A 191 -20.74 1.06 23.20
C GLY A 191 -21.18 -0.19 23.95
N VAL A 192 -21.57 -1.25 23.22
CA VAL A 192 -22.01 -2.54 23.78
C VAL A 192 -21.53 -3.68 22.89
N ASP A 193 -21.23 -4.81 23.49
CA ASP A 193 -20.98 -6.06 22.75
C ASP A 193 -22.30 -6.77 22.45
N PRO A 194 -22.42 -7.39 21.26
CA PRO A 194 -23.62 -8.15 20.91
C PRO A 194 -23.72 -9.42 21.78
N ARG A 195 -24.96 -9.88 22.02
CA ARG A 195 -25.20 -11.11 22.77
C ARG A 195 -24.75 -12.33 21.96
N MET A 196 -24.00 -13.24 22.61
CA MET A 196 -23.49 -14.48 22.02
C MET A 196 -24.22 -15.73 22.49
N SER A 197 -25.06 -15.64 23.55
CA SER A 197 -25.71 -16.81 24.15
C SER A 197 -27.04 -17.10 23.51
N PHE A 198 -27.21 -18.32 23.04
CA PHE A 198 -28.47 -18.88 22.57
C PHE A 198 -29.30 -19.52 23.71
N ALA A 199 -28.67 -19.83 24.83
CA ALA A 199 -29.36 -20.27 26.04
C ALA A 199 -29.77 -19.05 26.85
N GLY A 200 -31.01 -19.01 27.31
CA GLY A 200 -31.48 -17.99 28.21
C GLY A 200 -30.77 -18.10 29.55
N GLU A 201 -29.55 -17.53 29.64
CA GLU A 201 -29.01 -17.20 30.95
C GLU A 201 -29.97 -16.28 31.63
N PRO A 202 -30.32 -16.54 32.94
CA PRO A 202 -31.16 -15.66 33.69
C PRO A 202 -30.52 -14.25 33.57
N THR A 203 -31.25 -13.36 32.94
CA THR A 203 -30.93 -11.93 32.96
C THR A 203 -30.79 -11.57 34.43
N GLN A 204 -29.54 -11.47 34.93
CA GLN A 204 -29.33 -10.54 36.01
C GLN A 204 -29.91 -9.24 35.51
N GLU A 205 -30.93 -8.76 36.18
CA GLU A 205 -31.51 -7.44 35.95
C GLU A 205 -30.35 -6.45 35.94
N ARG A 206 -29.76 -6.27 34.75
CA ARG A 206 -28.95 -5.09 34.52
C ARG A 206 -29.93 -3.97 34.73
N ASP A 207 -29.80 -3.33 35.87
CA ASP A 207 -30.43 -2.08 36.22
C ASP A 207 -30.49 -1.25 34.93
N GLN A 208 -31.67 -1.22 34.29
CA GLN A 208 -31.93 -0.42 33.11
C GLN A 208 -31.98 1.02 33.59
N ARG A 209 -30.84 1.53 34.04
CA ARG A 209 -30.66 2.97 34.19
C ARG A 209 -30.95 3.53 32.81
N ARG A 210 -32.04 4.20 32.65
CA ARG A 210 -32.31 5.09 31.55
C ARG A 210 -31.13 6.08 31.52
N TRP A 211 -30.18 5.81 30.68
CA TRP A 211 -29.10 6.75 30.41
C TRP A 211 -29.75 7.97 29.78
N GLU A 212 -29.63 9.11 30.43
CA GLU A 212 -29.96 10.36 29.78
C GLU A 212 -29.04 10.53 28.58
N ALA A 213 -29.53 11.14 27.48
CA ALA A 213 -28.77 11.23 26.22
C ALA A 213 -27.37 11.83 26.42
N ASP A 214 -27.25 12.80 27.33
CA ASP A 214 -25.95 13.42 27.66
C ASP A 214 -24.96 12.45 28.32
N GLN A 215 -25.44 11.48 29.12
CA GLN A 215 -24.60 10.47 29.73
C GLN A 215 -24.11 9.45 28.69
N VAL A 216 -24.95 9.10 27.70
CA VAL A 216 -24.57 8.21 26.59
C VAL A 216 -23.51 8.90 25.72
N GLN A 217 -23.71 10.18 25.40
CA GLN A 217 -22.74 10.95 24.63
C GLN A 217 -21.40 11.02 25.37
N ALA A 218 -21.39 11.37 26.66
CA ALA A 218 -20.16 11.45 27.45
C ALA A 218 -19.44 10.10 27.55
N ALA A 219 -20.16 8.99 27.67
CA ALA A 219 -19.58 7.65 27.68
C ALA A 219 -18.94 7.30 26.33
N MET A 220 -19.60 7.62 25.21
CA MET A 220 -19.05 7.39 23.87
C MET A 220 -17.82 8.26 23.60
N GLU A 221 -17.81 9.51 24.03
CA GLU A 221 -16.63 10.39 23.93
C GLU A 221 -15.44 9.84 24.71
N GLN A 222 -15.65 9.28 25.91
CA GLN A 222 -14.61 8.63 26.70
C GLN A 222 -14.08 7.35 26.00
N ILE A 223 -14.95 6.54 25.41
CA ILE A 223 -14.55 5.37 24.63
C ILE A 223 -13.69 5.80 23.46
N HIS A 224 -14.14 6.79 22.68
CA HIS A 224 -13.39 7.27 21.51
C HIS A 224 -12.03 7.88 21.90
N GLU A 225 -11.95 8.62 23.02
CA GLU A 225 -10.68 9.13 23.51
C GLU A 225 -9.73 7.98 23.93
N HIS A 226 -10.26 6.97 24.63
CA HIS A 226 -9.48 5.77 24.97
C HIS A 226 -8.95 5.08 23.70
N LEU A 227 -9.78 4.92 22.67
CA LEU A 227 -9.36 4.34 21.38
C LEU A 227 -8.23 5.15 20.75
N ARG A 228 -8.35 6.47 20.72
CA ARG A 228 -7.31 7.35 20.16
C ARG A 228 -5.97 7.20 20.91
N VAL A 229 -6.00 7.14 22.23
CA VAL A 229 -4.79 6.94 23.06
C VAL A 229 -4.15 5.58 22.76
N GLN A 230 -4.94 4.50 22.77
CA GLN A 230 -4.44 3.15 22.49
C GLN A 230 -3.89 3.02 21.06
N MET A 231 -4.56 3.63 20.09
CA MET A 231 -4.09 3.63 18.70
C MET A 231 -2.77 4.38 18.54
N LYS A 232 -2.62 5.57 19.14
CA LYS A 232 -1.36 6.33 19.10
C LYS A 232 -0.22 5.53 19.74
N TRP A 233 -0.47 4.90 20.88
CA TRP A 233 0.52 4.05 21.54
C TRP A 233 0.92 2.86 20.65
N SER A 234 -0.06 2.14 20.10
CA SER A 234 0.17 1.01 19.19
C SER A 234 0.95 1.42 17.94
N GLN A 235 0.62 2.57 17.34
CA GLN A 235 1.37 3.13 16.20
C GLN A 235 2.81 3.46 16.59
N GLY A 236 3.05 4.04 17.76
CA GLY A 236 4.40 4.35 18.23
C GLY A 236 5.27 3.09 18.39
N VAL A 237 4.71 2.02 18.96
CA VAL A 237 5.41 0.72 19.08
C VAL A 237 5.70 0.13 17.70
N GLN A 238 4.76 0.20 16.75
CA GLN A 238 4.97 -0.30 15.40
C GLN A 238 6.00 0.54 14.63
N GLU A 239 5.95 1.86 14.79
CA GLU A 239 6.92 2.79 14.19
C GLU A 239 8.33 2.51 14.71
N GLU A 240 8.50 2.40 16.00
CA GLU A 240 9.80 2.08 16.62
C GLU A 240 10.33 0.73 16.13
N GLY A 241 9.48 -0.31 16.13
CA GLY A 241 9.84 -1.64 15.64
C GLY A 241 10.25 -1.63 14.17
N ALA A 242 9.49 -0.94 13.31
CA ALA A 242 9.79 -0.81 11.89
C ALA A 242 11.07 -0.02 11.62
N ASN A 243 11.35 1.01 12.45
CA ASN A 243 12.49 1.90 12.26
C ASN A 243 13.82 1.33 12.80
N ARG A 244 13.81 0.26 13.61
CA ARG A 244 15.04 -0.42 14.06
C ARG A 244 15.94 -0.89 12.93
N GLY A 245 15.35 -1.32 11.80
CA GLY A 245 16.07 -1.78 10.61
C GLY A 245 16.19 -0.73 9.51
N ARG A 246 15.88 0.54 9.78
CA ARG A 246 15.86 1.62 8.79
C ARG A 246 16.83 2.72 9.16
N ILE A 247 17.29 3.43 8.14
CA ILE A 247 18.13 4.62 8.29
C ILE A 247 17.47 5.80 7.60
N PRO A 248 17.74 7.05 8.03
CA PRO A 248 17.31 8.23 7.31
C PRO A 248 17.72 8.14 5.83
N GLY A 249 16.83 8.56 4.94
CA GLY A 249 17.13 8.58 3.50
C GLY A 249 18.28 9.54 3.19
N PRO A 250 19.09 9.25 2.16
CA PRO A 250 20.10 10.19 1.68
C PRO A 250 19.43 11.46 1.19
N ASN A 251 20.11 12.59 1.32
CA ASN A 251 19.67 13.84 0.73
C ASN A 251 19.91 13.80 -0.79
N ILE A 252 18.89 13.44 -1.54
CA ILE A 252 18.93 13.37 -3.00
C ILE A 252 18.47 14.71 -3.55
N GLN A 253 19.34 15.40 -4.27
CA GLN A 253 19.02 16.69 -4.88
C GLN A 253 18.34 16.50 -6.24
N VAL A 254 17.47 17.45 -6.61
CA VAL A 254 16.89 17.51 -7.97
C VAL A 254 18.04 17.70 -8.98
N GLY A 255 18.02 16.92 -10.06
CA GLY A 255 19.06 16.88 -11.09
C GLY A 255 20.16 15.85 -10.84
N SER A 256 20.31 15.31 -9.61
CA SER A 256 21.25 14.20 -9.35
C SER A 256 20.79 12.90 -9.96
N LYS A 257 21.72 11.96 -10.14
CA LYS A 257 21.44 10.62 -10.66
C LYS A 257 21.29 9.61 -9.54
N VAL A 258 20.37 8.68 -9.72
CA VAL A 258 20.09 7.60 -8.78
C VAL A 258 19.95 6.25 -9.50
N TRP A 259 20.35 5.19 -8.82
CA TRP A 259 20.05 3.83 -9.20
C TRP A 259 18.67 3.45 -8.66
N LEU A 260 17.87 2.78 -9.48
CA LEU A 260 16.57 2.25 -9.10
C LEU A 260 16.67 0.74 -8.85
N ASP A 261 16.13 0.27 -7.73
CA ASP A 261 16.01 -1.18 -7.44
C ASP A 261 15.12 -1.86 -8.48
N ALA A 262 15.65 -2.90 -9.13
CA ALA A 262 14.97 -3.60 -10.23
C ALA A 262 13.97 -4.67 -9.77
N ARG A 263 13.75 -4.86 -8.46
CA ARG A 263 12.88 -5.95 -7.94
C ARG A 263 11.47 -5.97 -8.53
N HIS A 264 10.93 -4.82 -8.85
CA HIS A 264 9.57 -4.66 -9.35
C HIS A 264 9.50 -4.28 -10.83
N VAL A 265 10.63 -4.27 -11.52
CA VAL A 265 10.69 -4.01 -12.96
C VAL A 265 10.71 -5.35 -13.70
N ARG A 266 9.86 -5.48 -14.70
CA ARG A 266 9.88 -6.64 -15.60
C ARG A 266 10.87 -6.37 -16.71
N THR A 267 11.79 -7.29 -16.93
CA THR A 267 12.76 -7.28 -18.02
C THR A 267 12.50 -8.47 -18.94
N THR A 268 13.05 -8.43 -20.14
CA THR A 268 12.97 -9.54 -21.11
C THR A 268 13.90 -10.70 -20.80
N ARG A 269 14.74 -10.59 -19.75
CA ARG A 269 15.69 -11.64 -19.38
C ARG A 269 14.99 -12.91 -18.86
N PRO A 270 15.44 -14.11 -19.30
CA PRO A 270 14.78 -15.38 -18.96
C PRO A 270 14.72 -15.69 -17.47
N THR A 271 15.67 -15.22 -16.68
CA THR A 271 15.72 -15.50 -15.23
C THR A 271 16.13 -14.28 -14.42
N ARG A 272 15.37 -13.99 -13.38
CA ARG A 272 15.66 -12.92 -12.42
C ARG A 272 16.94 -13.13 -11.60
N LYS A 273 17.41 -14.38 -11.48
CA LYS A 273 18.64 -14.68 -10.72
C LYS A 273 19.87 -14.09 -11.38
N LEU A 274 19.88 -14.02 -12.71
CA LEU A 274 20.98 -13.47 -13.51
C LEU A 274 20.68 -12.07 -14.06
N ASP A 275 19.58 -11.49 -13.65
CA ASP A 275 19.19 -10.14 -14.04
C ASP A 275 19.86 -9.06 -13.18
N TRP A 276 19.88 -7.84 -13.71
CA TRP A 276 20.40 -6.68 -13.01
C TRP A 276 19.60 -6.41 -11.73
N LYS A 277 20.32 -6.10 -10.66
CA LYS A 277 19.68 -5.73 -9.37
C LYS A 277 19.26 -4.28 -9.32
N ARG A 278 19.85 -3.43 -10.17
CA ARG A 278 19.56 -2.01 -10.28
C ARG A 278 19.44 -1.58 -11.73
N MET A 279 18.58 -0.62 -11.99
CA MET A 279 18.41 0.02 -13.29
C MET A 279 18.82 1.49 -13.23
N GLY A 280 19.08 2.07 -14.39
CA GLY A 280 19.54 3.44 -14.52
C GLY A 280 21.04 3.52 -14.81
N PRO A 281 21.72 4.63 -14.45
CA PRO A 281 21.23 5.66 -13.52
C PRO A 281 20.18 6.59 -14.13
N PHE A 282 19.14 6.96 -13.35
CA PHE A 282 18.10 7.88 -13.77
C PHE A 282 18.26 9.24 -13.09
N ARG A 283 17.90 10.33 -13.79
CA ARG A 283 17.93 11.67 -13.23
C ARG A 283 16.68 11.92 -12.38
N VAL A 284 16.86 12.59 -11.25
CA VAL A 284 15.76 13.05 -10.38
C VAL A 284 15.20 14.35 -10.96
N GLN A 285 13.93 14.33 -11.35
CA GLN A 285 13.23 15.50 -11.89
C GLN A 285 12.65 16.39 -10.79
N LYS A 286 12.07 15.79 -9.74
CA LYS A 286 11.40 16.53 -8.67
C LYS A 286 11.42 15.73 -7.36
N GLN A 287 11.53 16.43 -6.25
CA GLN A 287 11.24 15.91 -4.93
C GLN A 287 9.76 16.12 -4.62
N VAL A 288 8.99 15.02 -4.52
CA VAL A 288 7.54 15.05 -4.23
C VAL A 288 7.31 15.11 -2.72
N SER A 289 8.16 14.41 -1.95
CA SER A 289 8.17 14.45 -0.49
C SER A 289 9.58 14.12 0.01
N PRO A 290 9.88 14.25 1.31
CA PRO A 290 11.18 13.84 1.88
C PRO A 290 11.55 12.37 1.62
N TYR A 291 10.56 11.54 1.24
CA TYR A 291 10.73 10.09 1.03
C TYR A 291 10.34 9.62 -0.37
N ALA A 292 9.96 10.53 -1.29
CA ALA A 292 9.53 10.18 -2.64
C ALA A 292 10.04 11.18 -3.67
N TYR A 293 10.59 10.65 -4.76
CA TYR A 293 11.22 11.40 -5.83
C TYR A 293 10.66 11.01 -7.18
N GLU A 294 10.42 11.98 -8.04
CA GLU A 294 10.04 11.77 -9.44
C GLU A 294 11.30 11.60 -10.29
N LEU A 295 11.36 10.51 -11.04
CA LEU A 295 12.49 10.14 -11.88
C LEU A 295 12.18 10.37 -13.35
N ASP A 296 13.22 10.71 -14.11
CA ASP A 296 13.19 10.73 -15.57
C ASP A 296 13.35 9.30 -16.09
N LEU A 297 12.21 8.63 -16.25
CA LEU A 297 12.17 7.26 -16.72
C LEU A 297 11.81 7.24 -18.21
N PRO A 298 12.51 6.42 -19.03
CA PRO A 298 12.14 6.19 -20.42
C PRO A 298 10.73 5.62 -20.52
N ALA A 299 10.05 5.87 -21.66
CA ALA A 299 8.67 5.44 -21.89
C ALA A 299 8.51 3.91 -21.91
N SER A 300 9.58 3.19 -22.23
CA SER A 300 9.66 1.73 -22.22
C SER A 300 9.53 1.11 -20.81
N ILE A 301 9.90 1.85 -19.76
CA ILE A 301 9.78 1.39 -18.39
C ILE A 301 8.40 1.71 -17.85
N ARG A 302 7.49 0.73 -17.88
CA ARG A 302 6.08 0.87 -17.44
C ARG A 302 5.92 0.80 -15.93
N ILE A 303 6.60 1.68 -15.19
CA ILE A 303 6.43 1.86 -13.76
C ILE A 303 6.07 3.31 -13.43
N HIS A 304 5.57 3.55 -12.24
CA HIS A 304 5.25 4.91 -11.81
C HIS A 304 6.53 5.74 -11.69
N ARG A 305 6.52 6.98 -12.22
CA ARG A 305 7.70 7.86 -12.19
C ARG A 305 8.12 8.29 -10.79
N VAL A 306 7.17 8.40 -9.86
CA VAL A 306 7.46 8.70 -8.46
C VAL A 306 7.85 7.41 -7.74
N GLN A 307 9.07 7.39 -7.20
CA GLN A 307 9.64 6.24 -6.50
C GLN A 307 10.01 6.61 -5.06
N PRO A 308 9.81 5.70 -4.10
CA PRO A 308 10.19 5.93 -2.71
C PRO A 308 11.71 5.87 -2.54
N VAL A 309 12.23 6.62 -1.58
CA VAL A 309 13.67 6.67 -1.27
C VAL A 309 14.27 5.29 -0.94
N SER A 310 13.46 4.36 -0.44
CA SER A 310 13.88 2.99 -0.13
C SER A 310 14.30 2.16 -1.36
N HIS A 311 13.92 2.60 -2.56
CA HIS A 311 14.26 1.96 -3.83
C HIS A 311 15.37 2.70 -4.59
N LEU A 312 15.88 3.79 -4.01
CA LEU A 312 16.83 4.66 -4.67
C LEU A 312 18.19 4.61 -3.97
N ASP A 313 19.23 4.38 -4.75
CA ASP A 313 20.61 4.52 -4.31
C ASP A 313 21.27 5.67 -5.06
N PRO A 314 21.84 6.68 -4.37
CA PRO A 314 22.56 7.75 -5.04
C PRO A 314 23.74 7.24 -5.87
N VAL A 315 23.93 7.81 -7.05
CA VAL A 315 25.13 7.55 -7.86
C VAL A 315 26.30 8.32 -7.25
N VAL A 316 27.42 7.61 -7.10
CA VAL A 316 28.68 8.24 -6.71
C VAL A 316 29.39 8.67 -7.98
N GLU A 317 29.60 9.98 -8.14
CA GLU A 317 30.33 10.57 -9.27
C GLU A 317 31.71 11.06 -8.77
N ASP A 318 32.61 10.12 -8.46
CA ASP A 318 33.98 10.37 -8.00
C ASP A 318 34.93 9.31 -8.64
N PRO A 319 35.07 9.31 -9.99
CA PRO A 319 35.92 8.36 -10.68
C PRO A 319 37.40 8.60 -10.36
N LEU A 320 38.18 7.52 -10.35
CA LEU A 320 39.64 7.61 -10.29
C LEU A 320 40.18 8.32 -11.53
N GLU A 321 41.31 9.00 -11.36
CA GLU A 321 42.03 9.62 -12.49
C GLU A 321 42.32 8.55 -13.56
N GLY A 322 41.87 8.81 -14.80
CA GLY A 322 41.98 7.88 -15.91
C GLY A 322 40.98 6.72 -15.94
N GLN A 323 40.02 6.67 -15.01
CA GLN A 323 38.93 5.69 -15.06
C GLN A 323 37.92 6.03 -16.17
N VAL A 324 37.83 5.17 -17.18
CA VAL A 324 36.78 5.27 -18.20
C VAL A 324 35.48 4.71 -17.62
N VAL A 325 34.49 5.57 -17.39
CA VAL A 325 33.13 5.17 -17.00
C VAL A 325 32.35 4.91 -18.28
N LEU A 326 32.29 3.65 -18.70
CA LEU A 326 31.50 3.26 -19.85
C LEU A 326 30.01 3.56 -19.60
N PRO A 327 29.27 4.05 -20.61
CA PRO A 327 27.82 4.21 -20.51
C PRO A 327 27.18 2.86 -20.15
N PRO A 328 26.04 2.86 -19.45
CA PRO A 328 25.35 1.62 -19.15
C PRO A 328 25.03 0.88 -20.46
N PRO A 329 25.20 -0.45 -20.53
CA PRO A 329 24.81 -1.21 -21.70
C PRO A 329 23.29 -1.02 -21.95
N SER A 330 22.88 -1.08 -23.22
CA SER A 330 21.48 -1.03 -23.63
C SER A 330 20.61 -1.98 -22.80
N VAL A 331 19.41 -1.56 -22.48
CA VAL A 331 18.41 -2.41 -21.83
C VAL A 331 17.37 -2.74 -22.89
N GLU A 332 17.23 -4.00 -23.21
CA GLU A 332 16.15 -4.47 -24.06
C GLU A 332 14.84 -4.48 -23.27
N VAL A 333 13.90 -3.63 -23.68
CA VAL A 333 12.56 -3.54 -23.09
C VAL A 333 11.57 -3.73 -24.22
N ASP A 334 10.64 -4.66 -24.06
CA ASP A 334 9.61 -5.01 -25.06
C ASP A 334 10.17 -5.39 -26.46
N GLY A 335 11.43 -5.89 -26.55
CA GLY A 335 12.06 -6.35 -27.78
C GLY A 335 12.78 -5.28 -28.59
N GLU A 336 12.90 -4.06 -28.07
CA GLU A 336 13.69 -2.98 -28.67
C GLU A 336 14.90 -2.64 -27.78
N GLU A 337 16.07 -2.46 -28.41
CA GLU A 337 17.27 -1.98 -27.74
C GLU A 337 17.22 -0.46 -27.60
N GLU A 338 17.17 0.02 -26.35
CA GLU A 338 17.24 1.44 -26.06
C GLU A 338 18.63 1.83 -25.55
N TYR A 339 19.20 2.86 -26.14
CA TYR A 339 20.46 3.48 -25.74
C TYR A 339 20.20 4.83 -25.13
N GLN A 340 20.90 5.14 -24.05
CA GLN A 340 20.89 6.49 -23.49
C GLN A 340 21.74 7.39 -24.37
N VAL A 341 21.09 8.26 -25.14
CA VAL A 341 21.74 9.25 -26.01
C VAL A 341 22.35 10.35 -25.14
N SER A 342 23.65 10.58 -25.27
CA SER A 342 24.35 11.64 -24.53
C SER A 342 24.18 13.03 -25.19
N SER A 343 24.20 13.08 -26.51
CA SER A 343 23.94 14.27 -27.33
C SER A 343 23.57 13.85 -28.73
N VAL A 344 22.80 14.67 -29.40
CA VAL A 344 22.55 14.55 -30.86
C VAL A 344 23.51 15.47 -31.56
N GLU A 345 24.44 14.92 -32.33
CA GLU A 345 25.46 15.70 -33.04
C GLU A 345 24.96 16.20 -34.41
N ASP A 346 24.14 15.38 -35.09
CA ASP A 346 23.56 15.73 -36.38
C ASP A 346 22.25 14.98 -36.64
N SER A 347 21.44 15.44 -37.62
CA SER A 347 20.23 14.76 -38.04
C SER A 347 20.06 14.80 -39.54
N ARG A 348 19.62 13.67 -40.12
CA ARG A 348 19.28 13.59 -41.55
C ARG A 348 17.99 12.83 -41.77
N VAL A 349 17.38 13.12 -42.90
CA VAL A 349 16.22 12.32 -43.36
C VAL A 349 16.69 11.35 -44.44
N ASP A 350 16.59 10.06 -44.16
CA ASP A 350 16.83 8.99 -45.13
C ASP A 350 15.56 8.17 -45.31
N ARG A 351 15.13 7.99 -46.57
CA ARG A 351 13.90 7.27 -46.96
C ARG A 351 12.66 7.61 -46.14
N SER A 352 12.46 8.90 -45.85
CA SER A 352 11.35 9.47 -45.05
C SER A 352 11.44 9.11 -43.54
N GLN A 353 12.54 8.60 -43.07
CA GLN A 353 12.81 8.39 -41.63
C GLN A 353 13.89 9.37 -41.18
N LEU A 354 13.64 9.98 -40.01
CA LEU A 354 14.59 10.88 -39.37
C LEU A 354 15.67 10.01 -38.66
N GLN A 355 16.93 10.19 -39.05
CA GLN A 355 18.08 9.54 -38.48
C GLN A 355 18.92 10.57 -37.71
N TYR A 356 19.45 10.19 -36.56
CA TYR A 356 20.28 11.03 -35.73
C TYR A 356 21.70 10.45 -35.64
N LEU A 357 22.71 11.31 -35.71
CA LEU A 357 24.08 10.98 -35.32
C LEU A 357 24.21 11.27 -33.81
N ILE A 358 24.58 10.25 -33.06
CA ILE A 358 24.59 10.26 -31.59
C ILE A 358 26.00 10.09 -31.10
#